data_473344aec360486a0451c2799992251c
#
_entry.id   473344aec360486a0451c2799992251c
#
_cell.length_a   1.000
_cell.length_b   1.000
_cell.length_c   1.000
_cell.angle_alpha   90.00
_cell.angle_beta   90.00
_cell.angle_gamma   90.00
#
_symmetry.space_group_name_H-M   'P 1'
#
loop_
_entity.id
_entity.type
_entity.pdbx_description
1 polymer ?
#
loop_
_entity_poly.entity_id
_entity_poly.type
_entity_poly.pdbx_seq_one_letter_code
_entity_poly.pdbx_strand_id
1 'polypeptide(L)' 'MTDAEKFKHSSEYVRRRYMQESIAWTDADEKGEVMSAAKASIREEILFEIINELNKIEKAD' A
#
# COMPACT_ATOMS: atom_id res chain seq x y z
N MET A 1 -18.50 -9.55 13.00
CA MET A 1 -17.08 -9.14 12.95
C MET A 1 -16.84 -8.02 13.96
N THR A 2 -15.84 -8.16 14.83
CA THR A 2 -15.48 -7.14 15.82
C THR A 2 -14.75 -5.98 15.16
N ASP A 3 -14.63 -4.85 15.87
CA ASP A 3 -13.89 -3.70 15.37
C ASP A 3 -12.40 -4.05 15.17
N ALA A 4 -11.84 -4.87 16.06
CA ALA A 4 -10.45 -5.34 15.94
C ALA A 4 -10.25 -6.19 14.68
N GLU A 5 -11.20 -7.05 14.35
CA GLU A 5 -11.17 -7.86 13.14
C GLU A 5 -11.30 -6.99 11.88
N LYS A 6 -12.20 -5.99 11.91
CA LYS A 6 -12.36 -5.05 10.80
C LYS A 6 -11.07 -4.28 10.55
N PHE A 7 -10.43 -3.80 11.62
CA PHE A 7 -9.15 -3.10 11.52
C PHE A 7 -8.07 -3.99 10.92
N LYS A 8 -7.98 -5.24 11.39
CA LYS A 8 -7.01 -6.21 10.88
C LYS A 8 -7.20 -6.46 9.37
N HIS A 9 -8.45 -6.68 8.94
CA HIS A 9 -8.74 -6.90 7.52
C HIS A 9 -8.39 -5.68 6.66
N SER A 10 -8.72 -4.48 7.15
CA SER A 10 -8.40 -3.24 6.44
C SER A 10 -6.89 -3.06 6.32
N SER A 11 -6.16 -3.34 7.41
CA SER A 11 -4.71 -3.24 7.45
C SER A 11 -4.05 -4.22 6.47
N GLU A 12 -4.53 -5.46 6.43
CA GLU A 12 -4.04 -6.47 5.50
C GLU A 12 -4.31 -6.10 4.05
N TYR A 13 -5.49 -5.53 3.79
CA TYR A 13 -5.85 -5.07 2.45
C TYR A 13 -4.90 -3.97 1.97
N VAL A 14 -4.64 -2.97 2.82
CA VAL A 14 -3.74 -1.86 2.47
C VAL A 14 -2.32 -2.37 2.19
N ARG A 15 -1.81 -3.28 3.02
CA ARG A 15 -0.47 -3.83 2.83
C ARG A 15 -0.36 -4.65 1.54
N ARG A 16 -1.41 -5.38 1.20
CA ARG A 16 -1.48 -6.15 -0.04
C ARG A 16 -1.49 -5.21 -1.26
N ARG A 17 -2.27 -4.14 -1.18
CA ARG A 17 -2.32 -3.13 -2.25
C ARG A 17 -0.97 -2.47 -2.45
N TYR A 18 -0.27 -2.16 -1.36
CA TYR A 18 1.08 -1.59 -1.43
C TYR A 18 2.03 -2.52 -2.20
N MET A 19 2.00 -3.81 -1.87
CA MET A 19 2.83 -4.79 -2.54
C MET A 19 2.50 -4.89 -4.04
N GLN A 20 1.22 -4.89 -4.38
CA GLN A 20 0.76 -4.94 -5.77
C GLN A 20 1.23 -3.72 -6.56
N GLU A 21 1.15 -2.52 -5.96
CA GLU A 21 1.60 -1.29 -6.63
C GLU A 21 3.12 -1.26 -6.78
N SER A 22 3.85 -1.80 -5.82
CA SER A 22 5.30 -1.93 -5.89
C SER A 22 5.73 -2.81 -7.07
N ILE A 23 5.05 -3.94 -7.23
CA ILE A 23 5.29 -4.86 -8.35
C ILE A 23 4.93 -4.18 -9.67
N ALA A 24 3.78 -3.49 -9.73
CA ALA A 24 3.33 -2.79 -10.92
C ALA A 24 4.31 -1.70 -11.35
N TRP A 25 4.85 -0.95 -10.38
CA TRP A 25 5.85 0.08 -10.65
C TRP A 25 7.12 -0.52 -11.25
N THR A 26 7.63 -1.58 -10.64
CA THR A 26 8.84 -2.26 -11.12
C THR A 26 8.65 -2.80 -12.54
N ASP A 27 7.52 -3.45 -12.79
CA ASP A 27 7.21 -4.02 -14.10
C ASP A 27 7.09 -2.93 -15.17
N ALA A 28 6.40 -1.83 -14.87
CA ALA A 28 6.25 -0.70 -15.78
C ALA A 28 7.58 -0.03 -16.06
N ASP A 29 8.43 0.12 -15.03
CA ASP A 29 9.74 0.73 -15.15
C ASP A 29 10.63 -0.11 -16.09
N GLU A 30 10.64 -1.42 -15.91
CA GLU A 30 11.41 -2.34 -16.75
C GLU A 30 10.97 -2.30 -18.21
N LYS A 31 9.68 -2.07 -18.46
CA LYS A 31 9.12 -1.98 -19.81
C LYS A 31 9.25 -0.59 -20.43
N GLY A 32 9.73 0.39 -19.67
CA GLY A 32 9.83 1.78 -20.13
C GLY A 32 8.48 2.49 -20.22
N GLU A 33 7.46 2.01 -19.53
CA GLU A 33 6.14 2.61 -19.50
C GLU A 33 6.08 3.74 -18.47
N VAL A 34 6.61 4.92 -18.84
CA VAL A 34 6.83 6.04 -17.93
C VAL A 34 5.58 6.48 -17.20
N MET A 35 4.45 6.63 -17.92
CA MET A 35 3.20 7.08 -17.30
C MET A 35 2.64 6.05 -16.31
N SER A 36 2.69 4.79 -16.67
CA SER A 36 2.23 3.71 -15.79
C SER A 36 3.10 3.62 -14.53
N ALA A 37 4.42 3.74 -14.70
CA ALA A 37 5.37 3.74 -13.59
C ALA A 37 5.10 4.93 -12.66
N ALA A 38 4.87 6.11 -13.19
CA ALA A 38 4.59 7.31 -12.40
C ALA A 38 3.31 7.16 -11.59
N LYS A 39 2.24 6.64 -12.20
CA LYS A 39 0.97 6.41 -11.52
C LYS A 39 1.11 5.39 -10.40
N ALA A 40 1.81 4.29 -10.65
CA ALA A 40 2.04 3.26 -9.64
C ALA A 40 2.89 3.79 -8.49
N SER A 41 3.90 4.61 -8.78
CA SER A 41 4.75 5.22 -7.77
C SER A 41 3.95 6.13 -6.83
N ILE A 42 3.04 6.93 -7.38
CA ILE A 42 2.18 7.81 -6.59
C ILE A 42 1.27 6.99 -5.67
N ARG A 43 0.63 5.94 -6.20
CA ARG A 43 -0.24 5.08 -5.41
C ARG A 43 0.54 4.36 -4.31
N GLU A 44 1.74 3.90 -4.61
CA GLU A 44 2.63 3.25 -3.65
C GLU A 44 2.96 4.19 -2.49
N GLU A 45 3.31 5.44 -2.80
CA GLU A 45 3.65 6.45 -1.79
C GLU A 45 2.48 6.73 -0.85
N ILE A 46 1.27 6.89 -1.40
CA ILE A 46 0.07 7.11 -0.60
C ILE A 46 -0.20 5.91 0.32
N LEU A 47 -0.09 4.71 -0.21
CA LEU A 47 -0.30 3.48 0.58
C LEU A 47 0.75 3.33 1.66
N PHE A 48 1.99 3.73 1.39
CA PHE A 48 3.07 3.69 2.37
C PHE A 48 2.78 4.64 3.54
N GLU A 49 2.27 5.83 3.27
CA GLU A 49 1.87 6.77 4.32
C GLU A 49 0.76 6.19 5.19
N ILE A 50 -0.22 5.54 4.56
CA ILE A 50 -1.32 4.89 5.28
C ILE A 50 -0.79 3.77 6.18
N ILE A 51 0.14 2.96 5.67
CA ILE A 51 0.76 1.88 6.44
C ILE A 51 1.48 2.43 7.67
N ASN A 52 2.20 3.54 7.52
CA ASN A 52 2.89 4.18 8.64
C ASN A 52 1.90 4.63 9.71
N GLU A 53 0.75 5.20 9.33
CA GLU A 53 -0.28 5.59 10.28
C GLU A 53 -0.91 4.38 10.96
N LEU A 54 -1.16 3.30 10.22
CA LEU A 54 -1.69 2.06 10.79
C LEU A 54 -0.71 1.48 11.82
N ASN A 55 0.59 1.51 11.53
CA ASN A 55 1.61 1.03 12.46
C ASN A 55 1.63 1.84 13.76
N LYS A 56 1.43 3.15 13.68
CA LYS A 56 1.33 4.01 14.86
C LYS A 56 0.12 3.65 15.71
N ILE A 57 -1.01 3.39 15.08
CA ILE A 57 -2.24 2.99 15.79
C ILE A 57 -2.02 1.64 16.48
N GLU A 58 -1.42 0.68 15.81
CA GLU A 58 -1.13 -0.65 16.38
C GLU A 58 -0.21 -0.55 17.59
N LYS A 59 0.78 0.35 17.55
CA LYS A 59 1.73 0.53 18.65
C LYS A 59 1.16 1.32 19.82
N ALA A 60 0.11 2.10 19.60
CA ALA A 60 -0.52 2.90 20.64
C ALA A 60 -1.28 2.05 21.67
N ASP A 61 -1.62 0.84 21.32
CA ASP A 61 -2.27 -0.10 22.23
C ASP A 61 -1.22 -0.82 23.07
#